data_d6b6ae5b9fc2daf7da72bf163aca9662
#
_entry.id   d6b6ae5b9fc2daf7da72bf163aca9662
#
_cell.length_a   1.000
_cell.length_b   1.000
_cell.length_c   1.000
_cell.angle_alpha   90.00
_cell.angle_beta   90.00
_cell.angle_gamma   90.00
#
_symmetry.space_group_name_H-M   'P 1'
#
loop_
_entity.id
_entity.type
_entity.pdbx_description
1 polymer ?
#
loop_
_entity_poly.entity_id
_entity_poly.type
_entity_poly.pdbx_seq_one_letter_code
_entity_poly.pdbx_strand_id
1 'polypeptide(L)'
;MTGEGIVGEFLSLKEGTDADLLAMQCGDFYEFFGEDAETVADELDLKVSEKSSHGSSYPMAGVPVDDLTPYLRALVERGYRVAVADQYETDSGHAREVERVVTPGTLLETTDADSQYLVAVCRDEGYGLAFADVTTGQFHVATADDAEGALSELYRFAPVEVLPGPDLRAEEGLLGRVRDRTDATVTLHAAEAFAPGRARHRVRDQFGAEAVESVDVAEAGVRAAGAVLAYVKETGAGVLASMTRLQSRAAGDGVTLDATTRRNLELVETMRGGSEGSLYDTVDHTVTSAGGRLLAEWLQRPRRSRGILETRQAAVAALAEAAMARENLRELLDGAADLERLASRAASGSADPRALRSVAETLATLGEASDLVAGTERLADSPLGEIVDGPDREAAAALAADLDAALVAEPPGTVTQGGIIARGHDDDLDEVVERHEAALEWVDGLADREKQQLGVTHLSVDRNKTDGYYIQVGNSETDAVPDEYDRVKSLKNAERYTTEGLEEKERQILRLEERRYELERELFEELRERVAARAELLQSVGRALAEADVLAGFAAHAVHNEWTRP
;
A
#
# COMPACT_ATOMS: atom_id res chain seq x y z
N MET A 1 25.06 -19.81 21.66
CA MET A 1 24.27 -21.05 21.85
C MET A 1 22.93 -20.80 21.17
N THR A 2 22.84 -21.23 19.94
CA THR A 2 21.59 -21.13 19.13
C THR A 2 20.55 -22.04 19.77
N GLY A 3 19.49 -21.45 20.36
CA GLY A 3 18.37 -22.17 20.92
C GLY A 3 17.61 -22.89 19.79
N GLU A 4 17.48 -24.20 19.88
CA GLU A 4 16.52 -24.93 19.04
C GLU A 4 15.10 -24.55 19.49
N GLY A 5 14.20 -24.19 18.55
CA GLY A 5 12.83 -23.79 18.81
C GLY A 5 12.51 -22.36 18.39
N ILE A 6 11.23 -21.97 18.49
CA ILE A 6 10.69 -20.71 17.95
C ILE A 6 11.41 -19.46 18.50
N VAL A 7 11.77 -19.44 19.77
CA VAL A 7 12.54 -18.34 20.39
C VAL A 7 13.98 -18.29 19.90
N GLY A 8 14.58 -19.46 19.64
CA GLY A 8 15.93 -19.52 19.05
C GLY A 8 15.96 -19.03 17.61
N GLU A 9 14.94 -19.33 16.83
CA GLU A 9 14.75 -18.80 15.48
C GLU A 9 14.60 -17.27 15.52
N PHE A 10 13.74 -16.74 16.41
CA PHE A 10 13.58 -15.31 16.64
C PHE A 10 14.92 -14.62 16.94
N LEU A 11 15.69 -15.12 17.88
CA LEU A 11 16.97 -14.53 18.24
C LEU A 11 17.98 -14.56 17.07
N SER A 12 17.97 -15.64 16.28
CA SER A 12 18.84 -15.75 15.10
C SER A 12 18.45 -14.75 14.01
N LEU A 13 17.14 -14.57 13.74
CA LEU A 13 16.66 -13.57 12.80
C LEU A 13 16.95 -12.15 13.29
N LYS A 14 16.79 -11.90 14.60
CA LYS A 14 17.08 -10.60 15.22
C LYS A 14 18.56 -10.23 15.12
N GLU A 15 19.48 -11.19 15.33
CA GLU A 15 20.92 -10.98 15.15
C GLU A 15 21.30 -10.72 13.68
N GLY A 16 20.51 -11.23 12.74
CA GLY A 16 20.71 -11.05 11.30
C GLY A 16 20.21 -9.72 10.73
N THR A 17 19.46 -8.92 11.51
CA THR A 17 18.91 -7.64 11.10
C THR A 17 19.47 -6.49 11.94
N ASP A 18 19.52 -5.29 11.35
CA ASP A 18 19.91 -4.04 12.01
C ASP A 18 18.68 -3.26 12.55
N ALA A 19 17.55 -3.96 12.74
CA ALA A 19 16.32 -3.39 13.25
C ALA A 19 16.28 -3.36 14.79
N ASP A 20 15.59 -2.38 15.36
CA ASP A 20 15.44 -2.23 16.82
C ASP A 20 14.51 -3.29 17.40
N LEU A 21 13.48 -3.70 16.64
CA LEU A 21 12.46 -4.67 17.02
C LEU A 21 12.26 -5.70 15.90
N LEU A 22 11.82 -6.91 16.25
CA LEU A 22 11.47 -7.97 15.31
C LEU A 22 10.03 -8.45 15.58
N ALA A 23 9.15 -8.31 14.61
CA ALA A 23 7.84 -8.93 14.56
C ALA A 23 7.94 -10.24 13.77
N MET A 24 7.77 -11.39 14.40
CA MET A 24 7.92 -12.70 13.77
C MET A 24 6.57 -13.42 13.71
N GLN A 25 6.13 -13.81 12.51
CA GLN A 25 4.86 -14.52 12.32
C GLN A 25 4.91 -15.92 12.93
N CYS A 26 3.91 -16.22 13.74
CA CYS A 26 3.69 -17.50 14.41
C CYS A 26 2.21 -17.91 14.25
N GLY A 27 1.87 -18.51 13.10
CA GLY A 27 0.48 -18.78 12.74
C GLY A 27 -0.31 -17.49 12.51
N ASP A 28 -1.41 -17.30 13.24
CA ASP A 28 -2.32 -16.16 13.09
C ASP A 28 -1.84 -14.88 13.83
N PHE A 29 -0.62 -14.88 14.39
CA PHE A 29 -0.09 -13.77 15.16
C PHE A 29 1.32 -13.39 14.70
N TYR A 30 1.66 -12.11 14.81
CA TYR A 30 3.05 -11.66 14.90
C TYR A 30 3.43 -11.57 16.37
N GLU A 31 4.46 -12.32 16.75
CA GLU A 31 4.93 -12.42 18.13
C GLU A 31 6.29 -11.70 18.28
N PHE A 32 6.43 -10.99 19.39
CA PHE A 32 7.67 -10.39 19.86
C PHE A 32 8.14 -11.15 21.08
N PHE A 33 9.46 -11.35 21.25
CA PHE A 33 10.01 -12.12 22.36
C PHE A 33 11.08 -11.35 23.12
N GLY A 34 11.26 -11.69 24.41
CA GLY A 34 12.30 -11.12 25.26
C GLY A 34 12.17 -9.61 25.45
N GLU A 35 13.28 -8.88 25.26
CA GLU A 35 13.33 -7.41 25.40
C GLU A 35 12.41 -6.70 24.39
N ASP A 36 12.25 -7.24 23.17
CA ASP A 36 11.36 -6.69 22.16
C ASP A 36 9.88 -6.75 22.65
N ALA A 37 9.49 -7.85 23.31
CA ALA A 37 8.14 -8.00 23.85
C ALA A 37 7.87 -7.01 25.00
N GLU A 38 8.83 -6.78 25.87
CA GLU A 38 8.71 -5.81 26.96
C GLU A 38 8.61 -4.38 26.39
N THR A 39 9.47 -4.02 25.44
CA THR A 39 9.46 -2.72 24.76
C THR A 39 8.13 -2.46 24.05
N VAL A 40 7.66 -3.40 23.26
CA VAL A 40 6.40 -3.25 22.49
C VAL A 40 5.19 -3.19 23.43
N ALA A 41 5.21 -3.95 24.53
CA ALA A 41 4.14 -3.90 25.52
C ALA A 41 4.06 -2.55 26.24
N ASP A 42 5.21 -1.98 26.61
CA ASP A 42 5.29 -0.68 27.27
C ASP A 42 4.87 0.46 26.33
N GLU A 43 5.27 0.39 25.05
CA GLU A 43 4.97 1.43 24.07
C GLU A 43 3.51 1.41 23.58
N LEU A 44 2.88 0.23 23.51
CA LEU A 44 1.58 0.02 22.87
C LEU A 44 0.49 -0.50 23.83
N ASP A 45 0.78 -0.56 25.13
CA ASP A 45 -0.12 -1.08 26.18
C ASP A 45 -0.62 -2.50 25.88
N LEU A 46 0.30 -3.36 25.37
CA LEU A 46 0.00 -4.76 25.07
C LEU A 46 0.21 -5.64 26.29
N LYS A 47 -0.55 -6.73 26.34
CA LYS A 47 -0.40 -7.72 27.42
C LYS A 47 0.81 -8.63 27.15
N VAL A 48 1.76 -8.63 28.09
CA VAL A 48 2.84 -9.63 28.09
C VAL A 48 2.35 -10.96 28.67
N SER A 49 2.66 -12.03 27.98
CA SER A 49 2.51 -13.41 28.40
C SER A 49 3.89 -14.10 28.47
N GLU A 50 3.96 -15.32 28.96
CA GLU A 50 5.21 -16.08 28.99
C GLU A 50 5.13 -17.26 28.01
N LYS A 51 6.15 -17.43 27.18
CA LYS A 51 6.33 -18.58 26.28
C LYS A 51 7.44 -19.47 26.83
N SER A 52 7.12 -20.70 27.13
CA SER A 52 8.12 -21.68 27.57
C SER A 52 8.83 -22.30 26.36
N SER A 53 10.16 -22.22 26.31
CA SER A 53 10.98 -22.89 25.31
C SER A 53 12.19 -23.53 25.99
N HIS A 54 12.35 -24.85 25.82
CA HIS A 54 13.46 -25.66 26.35
C HIS A 54 13.81 -25.45 27.84
N GLY A 55 12.76 -25.28 28.68
CA GLY A 55 12.94 -25.13 30.14
C GLY A 55 13.25 -23.69 30.60
N SER A 56 13.27 -22.74 29.70
CA SER A 56 13.32 -21.30 29.98
C SER A 56 11.99 -20.66 29.63
N SER A 57 11.61 -19.61 30.35
CA SER A 57 10.44 -18.80 30.07
C SER A 57 10.89 -17.45 29.51
N TYR A 58 10.24 -17.00 28.45
CA TYR A 58 10.53 -15.75 27.78
C TYR A 58 9.26 -14.87 27.73
N PRO A 59 9.38 -13.56 28.02
CA PRO A 59 8.32 -12.62 27.75
C PRO A 59 7.89 -12.69 26.28
N MET A 60 6.58 -12.63 26.03
CA MET A 60 6.01 -12.64 24.68
C MET A 60 4.83 -11.69 24.63
N ALA A 61 4.80 -10.82 23.61
CA ALA A 61 3.65 -10.02 23.22
C ALA A 61 3.26 -10.40 21.79
N GLY A 62 1.97 -10.40 21.46
CA GLY A 62 1.50 -10.81 20.15
C GLY A 62 0.39 -9.90 19.63
N VAL A 63 0.39 -9.71 18.31
CA VAL A 63 -0.59 -8.93 17.56
C VAL A 63 -1.17 -9.82 16.46
N PRO A 64 -2.50 -9.87 16.26
CA PRO A 64 -3.09 -10.61 15.15
C PRO A 64 -2.51 -10.16 13.80
N VAL A 65 -2.36 -11.09 12.86
CA VAL A 65 -1.82 -10.79 11.51
C VAL A 65 -2.60 -9.66 10.83
N ASP A 66 -3.92 -9.70 10.91
CA ASP A 66 -4.80 -8.69 10.29
C ASP A 66 -4.69 -7.29 10.93
N ASP A 67 -4.18 -7.21 12.15
CA ASP A 67 -4.06 -5.96 12.92
C ASP A 67 -2.62 -5.42 12.99
N LEU A 68 -1.64 -6.03 12.33
CA LEU A 68 -0.22 -5.65 12.47
C LEU A 68 0.05 -4.20 12.07
N THR A 69 -0.56 -3.72 11.00
CA THR A 69 -0.28 -2.39 10.39
C THR A 69 -0.40 -1.21 11.36
N PRO A 70 -1.49 -1.05 12.14
CA PRO A 70 -1.58 0.03 13.14
C PRO A 70 -0.48 0.01 14.19
N TYR A 71 -0.04 -1.20 14.58
CA TYR A 71 1.04 -1.36 15.58
C TYR A 71 2.40 -1.02 14.99
N LEU A 72 2.70 -1.44 13.75
CA LEU A 72 3.94 -1.04 13.06
C LEU A 72 4.02 0.48 12.94
N ARG A 73 2.92 1.13 12.53
CA ARG A 73 2.86 2.59 12.45
C ARG A 73 3.19 3.23 13.79
N ALA A 74 2.54 2.81 14.85
CA ALA A 74 2.72 3.39 16.18
C ALA A 74 4.15 3.21 16.71
N LEU A 75 4.83 2.10 16.40
CA LEU A 75 6.24 1.87 16.75
C LEU A 75 7.17 2.76 15.91
N VAL A 76 6.92 2.84 14.60
CA VAL A 76 7.74 3.63 13.68
C VAL A 76 7.62 5.12 13.96
N GLU A 77 6.42 5.64 14.29
CA GLU A 77 6.19 7.02 14.72
C GLU A 77 6.97 7.37 16.00
N ARG A 78 7.29 6.37 16.84
CA ARG A 78 8.17 6.52 18.02
C ARG A 78 9.65 6.38 17.70
N GLY A 79 9.99 6.18 16.42
CA GLY A 79 11.36 6.11 15.91
C GLY A 79 11.98 4.72 15.89
N TYR A 80 11.22 3.65 16.17
CA TYR A 80 11.73 2.29 16.08
C TYR A 80 11.81 1.81 14.62
N ARG A 81 12.85 1.06 14.29
CA ARG A 81 12.96 0.28 13.06
C ARG A 81 12.48 -1.14 13.36
N VAL A 82 11.46 -1.60 12.67
CA VAL A 82 10.81 -2.89 12.95
C VAL A 82 11.04 -3.86 11.79
N ALA A 83 11.78 -4.95 12.03
CA ALA A 83 11.88 -6.05 11.08
C ALA A 83 10.58 -6.88 11.15
N VAL A 84 10.06 -7.27 9.99
CA VAL A 84 8.89 -8.15 9.84
C VAL A 84 9.38 -9.44 9.20
N ALA A 85 9.21 -10.57 9.92
CA ALA A 85 9.56 -11.88 9.43
C ALA A 85 8.30 -12.72 9.22
N ASP A 86 8.06 -13.10 7.97
CA ASP A 86 6.89 -13.86 7.56
C ASP A 86 7.16 -15.36 7.61
N GLN A 87 6.10 -16.12 7.87
CA GLN A 87 6.14 -17.57 7.96
C GLN A 87 5.75 -18.18 6.61
N TYR A 88 6.53 -19.13 6.13
CA TYR A 88 6.24 -19.91 4.93
C TYR A 88 6.40 -21.41 5.18
N GLU A 89 5.71 -22.22 4.39
CA GLU A 89 5.77 -23.67 4.47
C GLU A 89 6.99 -24.23 3.75
N THR A 90 7.58 -25.26 4.33
CA THR A 90 8.69 -26.02 3.75
C THR A 90 8.41 -27.52 3.86
N ASP A 91 9.12 -28.36 3.12
CA ASP A 91 9.02 -29.82 3.19
C ASP A 91 9.22 -30.40 4.62
N SER A 92 9.83 -29.63 5.52
CA SER A 92 10.15 -30.02 6.90
C SER A 92 9.31 -29.33 7.97
N GLY A 93 8.34 -28.49 7.58
CA GLY A 93 7.51 -27.67 8.46
C GLY A 93 7.54 -26.19 8.08
N HIS A 94 7.39 -25.31 9.05
CA HIS A 94 7.43 -23.86 8.81
C HIS A 94 8.82 -23.29 9.01
N ALA A 95 9.22 -22.39 8.11
CA ALA A 95 10.42 -21.54 8.25
C ALA A 95 10.00 -20.06 8.23
N ARG A 96 10.89 -19.19 8.65
CA ARG A 96 10.65 -17.73 8.70
C ARG A 96 11.86 -17.00 8.16
N GLU A 97 11.59 -15.92 7.44
CA GLU A 97 12.60 -15.04 6.87
C GLU A 97 12.20 -13.59 7.09
N VAL A 98 13.18 -12.70 7.28
CA VAL A 98 12.89 -11.27 7.35
C VAL A 98 12.55 -10.78 5.95
N GLU A 99 11.28 -10.48 5.73
CA GLU A 99 10.76 -10.00 4.44
C GLU A 99 11.08 -8.51 4.24
N ARG A 100 10.92 -7.71 5.30
CA ARG A 100 11.14 -6.26 5.25
C ARG A 100 11.52 -5.68 6.61
N VAL A 101 12.13 -4.48 6.56
CA VAL A 101 12.36 -3.62 7.73
C VAL A 101 11.58 -2.32 7.55
N VAL A 102 10.61 -2.08 8.41
CA VAL A 102 9.77 -0.88 8.38
C VAL A 102 10.45 0.24 9.16
N THR A 103 10.58 1.40 8.53
CA THR A 103 11.19 2.62 9.09
C THR A 103 10.26 3.81 8.85
N PRO A 104 10.46 4.98 9.47
CA PRO A 104 9.63 6.16 9.20
C PRO A 104 9.49 6.50 7.72
N GLY A 105 10.58 6.38 6.95
CA GLY A 105 10.61 6.71 5.51
C GLY A 105 10.23 5.56 4.58
N THR A 106 9.96 4.35 5.09
CA THR A 106 9.59 3.17 4.28
C THR A 106 8.25 2.54 4.68
N LEU A 107 7.47 3.21 5.53
CA LEU A 107 6.11 2.80 5.89
C LEU A 107 5.16 3.07 4.72
N LEU A 108 4.55 2.00 4.18
CA LEU A 108 3.63 2.06 3.03
C LEU A 108 2.17 2.26 3.43
N GLU A 109 1.80 1.73 4.57
CA GLU A 109 0.42 1.68 5.06
C GLU A 109 0.04 2.97 5.78
N THR A 110 0.02 4.10 5.07
CA THR A 110 -0.44 5.38 5.61
C THR A 110 -1.88 5.66 5.19
N THR A 111 -2.70 6.14 6.12
CA THR A 111 -4.08 6.59 5.85
C THR A 111 -4.13 8.07 5.48
N ASP A 112 -3.05 8.81 5.72
CA ASP A 112 -3.02 10.25 5.55
C ASP A 112 -2.78 10.63 4.07
N ALA A 113 -3.39 11.72 3.65
CA ALA A 113 -3.20 12.29 2.31
C ALA A 113 -1.77 12.83 2.10
N ASP A 114 -0.99 12.95 3.17
CA ASP A 114 0.33 13.55 3.14
C ASP A 114 1.39 12.63 2.52
N SER A 115 2.30 13.23 1.78
CA SER A 115 3.48 12.55 1.22
C SER A 115 4.51 12.30 2.32
N GLN A 116 5.09 11.11 2.35
CA GLN A 116 6.12 10.72 3.33
C GLN A 116 7.47 10.60 2.64
N TYR A 117 8.29 11.65 2.74
CA TYR A 117 9.58 11.68 2.09
C TYR A 117 10.70 11.07 2.94
N LEU A 118 11.36 10.05 2.37
CA LEU A 118 12.69 9.62 2.72
C LEU A 118 13.70 10.47 1.97
N VAL A 119 14.69 11.03 2.66
CA VAL A 119 15.66 11.93 2.05
C VAL A 119 17.10 11.52 2.35
N ALA A 120 17.97 11.52 1.33
CA ALA A 120 19.40 11.50 1.58
C ALA A 120 20.01 12.85 1.24
N VAL A 121 21.03 13.24 2.01
CA VAL A 121 21.78 14.49 1.82
C VAL A 121 23.27 14.19 1.75
N CYS A 122 23.93 14.65 0.68
CA CYS A 122 25.38 14.56 0.49
C CYS A 122 26.00 15.94 0.31
N ARG A 123 27.27 16.04 0.63
CA ARG A 123 28.06 17.26 0.38
C ARG A 123 29.23 16.96 -0.56
N ASP A 124 29.52 17.91 -1.44
CA ASP A 124 30.70 17.98 -2.28
C ASP A 124 31.11 19.48 -2.42
N GLU A 125 31.14 20.09 -3.60
CA GLU A 125 31.29 21.53 -3.76
C GLU A 125 30.07 22.32 -3.25
N GLY A 126 28.90 21.69 -3.26
CA GLY A 126 27.62 22.12 -2.68
C GLY A 126 26.90 20.95 -2.00
N TYR A 127 25.60 21.03 -1.87
CA TYR A 127 24.74 19.97 -1.32
C TYR A 127 23.92 19.32 -2.43
N GLY A 128 23.86 18.00 -2.41
CA GLY A 128 22.96 17.20 -3.22
C GLY A 128 21.93 16.49 -2.34
N LEU A 129 20.68 16.58 -2.71
CA LEU A 129 19.56 15.98 -1.99
C LEU A 129 18.80 15.05 -2.93
N ALA A 130 18.34 13.92 -2.41
CA ALA A 130 17.41 13.05 -3.11
C ALA A 130 16.23 12.76 -2.20
N PHE A 131 15.03 12.87 -2.73
CA PHE A 131 13.75 12.72 -2.04
C PHE A 131 12.98 11.59 -2.70
N ALA A 132 12.58 10.59 -1.93
CA ALA A 132 11.71 9.52 -2.37
C ALA A 132 10.46 9.48 -1.52
N ASP A 133 9.30 9.50 -2.15
CA ASP A 133 8.04 9.15 -1.52
C ASP A 133 7.71 7.70 -1.88
N VAL A 134 7.91 6.80 -0.93
CA VAL A 134 7.67 5.36 -1.14
C VAL A 134 6.19 5.02 -1.33
N THR A 135 5.30 5.89 -0.85
CA THR A 135 3.85 5.68 -0.96
C THR A 135 3.31 5.95 -2.37
N THR A 136 3.96 6.85 -3.13
CA THR A 136 3.56 7.26 -4.48
C THR A 136 4.56 6.87 -5.56
N GLY A 137 5.76 6.45 -5.19
CA GLY A 137 6.87 6.19 -6.11
C GLY A 137 7.52 7.45 -6.69
N GLN A 138 7.21 8.63 -6.18
CA GLN A 138 7.85 9.88 -6.63
C GLN A 138 9.30 9.94 -6.20
N PHE A 139 10.19 10.32 -7.13
CA PHE A 139 11.62 10.43 -6.87
C PHE A 139 12.18 11.73 -7.42
N HIS A 140 12.71 12.58 -6.52
CA HIS A 140 13.24 13.90 -6.88
C HIS A 140 14.69 14.03 -6.47
N VAL A 141 15.45 14.82 -7.24
CA VAL A 141 16.80 15.25 -6.87
C VAL A 141 16.89 16.77 -6.93
N ALA A 142 17.62 17.33 -5.99
CA ALA A 142 17.86 18.77 -5.91
C ALA A 142 19.32 19.06 -5.56
N THR A 143 19.77 20.26 -5.88
CA THR A 143 21.07 20.79 -5.49
C THR A 143 20.89 22.10 -4.74
N ALA A 144 21.78 22.38 -3.80
CA ALA A 144 21.84 23.65 -3.08
C ALA A 144 23.31 24.08 -2.93
N ASP A 145 23.56 25.38 -3.03
CA ASP A 145 24.91 25.92 -2.97
C ASP A 145 25.46 25.93 -1.53
N ASP A 146 24.58 26.06 -0.56
CA ASP A 146 24.94 26.16 0.85
C ASP A 146 23.96 25.39 1.79
N ALA A 147 24.29 25.38 3.07
CA ALA A 147 23.49 24.69 4.09
C ALA A 147 22.09 25.29 4.29
N GLU A 148 21.92 26.60 4.08
CA GLU A 148 20.60 27.25 4.18
C GLU A 148 19.69 26.82 3.03
N GLY A 149 20.23 26.74 1.81
CA GLY A 149 19.52 26.19 0.65
C GLY A 149 19.13 24.73 0.85
N ALA A 150 20.06 23.89 1.36
CA ALA A 150 19.76 22.49 1.66
C ALA A 150 18.65 22.34 2.71
N LEU A 151 18.69 23.13 3.80
CA LEU A 151 17.63 23.14 4.81
C LEU A 151 16.30 23.65 4.25
N SER A 152 16.33 24.64 3.36
CA SER A 152 15.11 25.15 2.71
C SER A 152 14.42 24.05 1.90
N GLU A 153 15.19 23.23 1.16
CA GLU A 153 14.64 22.07 0.46
C GLU A 153 14.12 20.99 1.43
N LEU A 154 14.85 20.68 2.50
CA LEU A 154 14.37 19.75 3.52
C LEU A 154 13.05 20.21 4.16
N TYR A 155 12.96 21.47 4.57
CA TYR A 155 11.72 22.02 5.13
C TYR A 155 10.55 22.03 4.14
N ARG A 156 10.86 22.18 2.85
CA ARG A 156 9.86 22.18 1.78
C ARG A 156 9.22 20.81 1.57
N PHE A 157 9.98 19.74 1.74
CA PHE A 157 9.49 18.36 1.59
C PHE A 157 8.99 17.78 2.90
N ALA A 158 9.32 18.39 4.04
CA ALA A 158 8.97 17.89 5.37
C ALA A 158 9.25 16.37 5.50
N PRO A 159 10.53 15.95 5.37
CA PRO A 159 10.86 14.53 5.39
C PRO A 159 10.53 13.90 6.73
N VAL A 160 10.14 12.64 6.71
CA VAL A 160 9.96 11.83 7.92
C VAL A 160 11.25 11.11 8.31
N GLU A 161 12.17 10.92 7.35
CA GLU A 161 13.47 10.29 7.61
C GLU A 161 14.56 10.90 6.74
N VAL A 162 15.75 11.14 7.34
CA VAL A 162 16.91 11.73 6.67
C VAL A 162 18.15 10.85 6.83
N LEU A 163 18.78 10.52 5.69
CA LEU A 163 20.02 9.75 5.59
C LEU A 163 21.21 10.69 5.31
N PRO A 164 22.01 11.09 6.30
CA PRO A 164 23.17 11.92 6.08
C PRO A 164 24.31 11.13 5.42
N GLY A 165 24.86 11.70 4.34
CA GLY A 165 26.10 11.19 3.74
C GLY A 165 27.26 11.18 4.71
N PRO A 166 28.30 10.35 4.46
CA PRO A 166 29.48 10.24 5.35
C PRO A 166 30.12 11.58 5.66
N ASP A 167 30.08 12.51 4.70
CA ASP A 167 30.69 13.84 4.79
C ASP A 167 29.94 14.77 5.77
N LEU A 168 28.67 14.47 6.09
CA LEU A 168 27.80 15.29 6.93
C LEU A 168 27.63 14.76 8.36
N ARG A 169 28.05 13.52 8.63
CA ARG A 169 27.80 12.88 9.93
C ARG A 169 28.43 13.58 11.12
N ALA A 170 29.53 14.31 10.89
CA ALA A 170 30.20 15.12 11.91
C ALA A 170 29.69 16.58 11.96
N GLU A 171 28.80 16.99 11.05
CA GLU A 171 28.27 18.36 11.00
C GLU A 171 27.03 18.52 11.89
N GLU A 172 27.23 18.58 13.19
CA GLU A 172 26.15 18.76 14.17
C GLU A 172 25.28 20.01 13.89
N GLY A 173 25.86 21.05 13.27
CA GLY A 173 25.14 22.28 12.95
C GLY A 173 23.99 22.12 11.94
N LEU A 174 24.16 21.29 10.91
CA LEU A 174 23.11 20.97 9.93
C LEU A 174 22.13 19.95 10.52
N LEU A 175 22.64 18.84 11.03
CA LEU A 175 21.82 17.75 11.55
C LEU A 175 21.04 18.17 12.81
N GLY A 176 21.62 19.03 13.67
CA GLY A 176 20.91 19.62 14.80
C GLY A 176 19.70 20.44 14.35
N ARG A 177 19.89 21.31 13.32
CA ARG A 177 18.78 22.10 12.77
C ARG A 177 17.70 21.24 12.09
N VAL A 178 18.07 20.13 11.46
CA VAL A 178 17.10 19.16 10.95
C VAL A 178 16.27 18.59 12.10
N ARG A 179 16.91 18.08 13.15
CA ARG A 179 16.20 17.52 14.32
C ARG A 179 15.34 18.54 15.06
N ASP A 180 15.81 19.80 15.16
CA ASP A 180 15.13 20.85 15.93
C ASP A 180 13.93 21.46 15.17
N ARG A 181 13.90 21.33 13.85
CA ARG A 181 12.94 22.04 12.99
C ARG A 181 12.14 21.16 12.05
N THR A 182 12.38 19.85 12.07
CA THR A 182 11.58 18.83 11.40
C THR A 182 11.35 17.69 12.36
N ASP A 183 10.27 16.95 12.19
CA ASP A 183 10.01 15.73 12.95
C ASP A 183 10.74 14.51 12.37
N ALA A 184 11.73 14.77 11.48
CA ALA A 184 12.45 13.73 10.77
C ALA A 184 13.40 12.93 11.68
N THR A 185 13.34 11.63 11.61
CA THR A 185 14.33 10.72 12.16
C THR A 185 15.62 10.78 11.32
N VAL A 186 16.77 10.93 11.98
CA VAL A 186 18.09 10.90 11.30
C VAL A 186 18.69 9.50 11.43
N THR A 187 18.71 8.78 10.31
CA THR A 187 19.18 7.38 10.25
C THR A 187 20.53 7.29 9.55
N LEU A 188 21.49 6.62 10.17
CA LEU A 188 22.80 6.36 9.55
C LEU A 188 22.70 5.14 8.64
N HIS A 189 23.09 5.30 7.39
CA HIS A 189 23.15 4.23 6.41
C HIS A 189 24.60 3.92 6.00
N ALA A 190 24.88 2.74 5.43
CA ALA A 190 26.21 2.31 5.05
C ALA A 190 26.93 3.34 4.16
N ALA A 191 28.20 3.66 4.46
CA ALA A 191 28.97 4.65 3.71
C ALA A 191 29.15 4.26 2.23
N GLU A 192 29.21 2.97 1.96
CA GLU A 192 29.33 2.37 0.63
C GLU A 192 28.11 2.68 -0.27
N ALA A 193 26.94 2.92 0.32
CA ALA A 193 25.75 3.30 -0.41
C ALA A 193 25.91 4.66 -1.12
N PHE A 194 26.69 5.54 -0.53
CA PHE A 194 27.01 6.89 -1.03
C PHE A 194 28.24 6.93 -1.94
N ALA A 195 28.91 5.80 -2.21
CA ALA A 195 30.10 5.76 -3.07
C ALA A 195 29.73 6.14 -4.51
N PRO A 196 30.44 7.13 -5.17
CA PRO A 196 30.05 7.71 -6.44
C PRO A 196 29.74 6.69 -7.55
N GLY A 197 30.66 5.72 -7.75
CA GLY A 197 30.49 4.70 -8.80
C GLY A 197 29.28 3.79 -8.57
N ARG A 198 29.08 3.33 -7.32
CA ARG A 198 27.94 2.47 -6.95
C ARG A 198 26.62 3.22 -7.01
N ALA A 199 26.60 4.46 -6.53
CA ALA A 199 25.43 5.30 -6.56
C ALA A 199 24.98 5.57 -8.01
N ARG A 200 25.90 5.97 -8.89
CA ARG A 200 25.62 6.20 -10.31
C ARG A 200 25.11 4.93 -11.01
N HIS A 201 25.66 3.76 -10.70
CA HIS A 201 25.20 2.49 -11.25
C HIS A 201 23.75 2.22 -10.86
N ARG A 202 23.40 2.31 -9.55
CA ARG A 202 22.02 2.12 -9.08
C ARG A 202 21.03 3.06 -9.73
N VAL A 203 21.39 4.35 -9.83
CA VAL A 203 20.51 5.36 -10.47
C VAL A 203 20.29 5.04 -11.95
N ARG A 204 21.31 4.58 -12.66
CA ARG A 204 21.19 4.16 -14.06
C ARG A 204 20.38 2.88 -14.22
N ASP A 205 20.56 1.92 -13.34
CA ASP A 205 19.78 0.67 -13.35
C ASP A 205 18.30 0.94 -13.10
N GLN A 206 17.99 1.87 -12.21
CA GLN A 206 16.60 2.19 -11.84
C GLN A 206 15.88 3.05 -12.91
N PHE A 207 16.53 4.11 -13.39
CA PHE A 207 15.88 5.13 -14.22
C PHE A 207 16.36 5.17 -15.69
N GLY A 208 17.36 4.35 -16.02
CA GLY A 208 17.99 4.36 -17.34
C GLY A 208 19.13 5.37 -17.45
N ALA A 209 20.02 5.17 -18.42
CA ALA A 209 21.18 6.03 -18.64
C ALA A 209 20.78 7.44 -19.09
N GLU A 210 19.79 7.56 -19.97
CA GLU A 210 19.30 8.83 -20.51
C GLU A 210 18.69 9.73 -19.43
N ALA A 211 17.98 9.14 -18.45
CA ALA A 211 17.40 9.89 -17.33
C ALA A 211 18.47 10.57 -16.49
N VAL A 212 19.60 9.91 -16.24
CA VAL A 212 20.73 10.47 -15.48
C VAL A 212 21.44 11.58 -16.25
N GLU A 213 21.52 11.48 -17.57
CA GLU A 213 22.17 12.47 -18.43
C GLU A 213 21.27 13.69 -18.72
N SER A 214 19.95 13.48 -18.79
CA SER A 214 18.98 14.57 -19.00
C SER A 214 18.75 15.43 -17.77
N VAL A 215 18.98 14.85 -16.59
CA VAL A 215 18.88 15.54 -15.31
C VAL A 215 20.24 16.11 -14.98
N ASP A 216 20.42 17.44 -15.14
CA ASP A 216 21.66 18.17 -14.80
C ASP A 216 21.83 18.18 -13.26
N VAL A 217 22.22 17.02 -12.69
CA VAL A 217 22.38 16.82 -11.25
C VAL A 217 23.86 16.69 -10.93
N ALA A 218 24.32 17.53 -10.00
CA ALA A 218 25.67 17.44 -9.45
C ALA A 218 25.95 16.05 -8.84
N GLU A 219 27.22 15.66 -8.81
CA GLU A 219 27.66 14.36 -8.28
C GLU A 219 27.10 14.07 -6.86
N ALA A 220 27.01 15.09 -6.01
CA ALA A 220 26.40 14.97 -4.68
C ALA A 220 24.94 14.51 -4.72
N GLY A 221 24.15 14.99 -5.70
CA GLY A 221 22.76 14.57 -5.90
C GLY A 221 22.66 13.11 -6.38
N VAL A 222 23.55 12.68 -7.29
CA VAL A 222 23.62 11.28 -7.73
C VAL A 222 24.01 10.35 -6.57
N ARG A 223 24.95 10.78 -5.70
CA ARG A 223 25.33 10.03 -4.50
C ARG A 223 24.14 9.90 -3.53
N ALA A 224 23.40 10.97 -3.31
CA ALA A 224 22.20 10.96 -2.48
C ALA A 224 21.12 10.04 -3.07
N ALA A 225 20.86 10.14 -4.38
CA ALA A 225 19.88 9.29 -5.06
C ALA A 225 20.25 7.81 -4.96
N GLY A 226 21.50 7.44 -5.22
CA GLY A 226 21.97 6.07 -5.09
C GLY A 226 21.89 5.52 -3.66
N ALA A 227 22.02 6.37 -2.65
CA ALA A 227 21.89 5.98 -1.24
C ALA A 227 20.41 5.73 -0.86
N VAL A 228 19.48 6.58 -1.32
CA VAL A 228 18.03 6.36 -1.13
C VAL A 228 17.61 5.04 -1.77
N LEU A 229 18.00 4.78 -3.03
CA LEU A 229 17.68 3.52 -3.72
C LEU A 229 18.26 2.29 -2.99
N ALA A 230 19.49 2.40 -2.46
CA ALA A 230 20.08 1.33 -1.67
C ALA A 230 19.27 1.05 -0.40
N TYR A 231 18.91 2.10 0.32
CA TYR A 231 18.16 2.01 1.57
C TYR A 231 16.77 1.39 1.36
N VAL A 232 16.02 1.86 0.37
CA VAL A 232 14.71 1.29 0.00
C VAL A 232 14.83 -0.19 -0.38
N LYS A 233 15.91 -0.56 -1.10
CA LYS A 233 16.16 -1.96 -1.44
C LYS A 233 16.48 -2.82 -0.21
N GLU A 234 17.31 -2.31 0.70
CA GLU A 234 17.75 -3.02 1.91
C GLU A 234 16.64 -3.14 2.96
N THR A 235 15.73 -2.19 3.01
CA THR A 235 14.55 -2.26 3.87
C THR A 235 13.46 -3.19 3.35
N GLY A 236 13.60 -3.71 2.11
CA GLY A 236 12.67 -4.67 1.53
C GLY A 236 11.28 -4.09 1.25
N ALA A 237 11.16 -2.76 1.11
CA ALA A 237 9.87 -2.13 0.87
C ALA A 237 9.20 -2.51 -0.47
N GLY A 238 9.94 -3.20 -1.38
CA GLY A 238 9.43 -3.68 -2.67
C GLY A 238 9.11 -2.58 -3.69
N VAL A 239 9.00 -1.33 -3.27
CA VAL A 239 8.47 -0.20 -4.04
C VAL A 239 9.38 0.32 -5.15
N LEU A 240 10.59 -0.17 -5.30
CA LEU A 240 11.50 0.31 -6.35
C LEU A 240 10.88 0.26 -7.75
N ALA A 241 10.04 -0.75 -8.03
CA ALA A 241 9.34 -0.86 -9.31
C ALA A 241 8.36 0.30 -9.58
N SER A 242 7.85 0.96 -8.52
CA SER A 242 6.99 2.13 -8.66
C SER A 242 7.78 3.44 -8.85
N MET A 243 9.08 3.47 -8.54
CA MET A 243 9.94 4.63 -8.77
C MET A 243 10.38 4.67 -10.23
N THR A 244 9.49 5.13 -11.11
CA THR A 244 9.69 5.04 -12.57
C THR A 244 10.41 6.23 -13.17
N ARG A 245 10.44 7.39 -12.50
CA ARG A 245 10.98 8.65 -13.04
C ARG A 245 11.89 9.37 -12.06
N LEU A 246 13.06 9.75 -12.55
CA LEU A 246 13.97 10.68 -11.86
C LEU A 246 13.60 12.11 -12.25
N GLN A 247 13.15 12.91 -11.30
CA GLN A 247 12.79 14.31 -11.54
C GLN A 247 13.85 15.24 -10.97
N SER A 248 14.47 16.08 -11.83
CA SER A 248 15.34 17.15 -11.36
C SER A 248 14.50 18.33 -10.90
N ARG A 249 14.92 18.90 -9.80
CA ARG A 249 14.42 20.20 -9.37
C ARG A 249 15.55 21.22 -9.53
N ALA A 250 15.61 21.85 -10.71
CA ALA A 250 16.49 22.97 -10.91
C ALA A 250 16.05 24.12 -10.00
N ALA A 251 17.00 24.74 -9.33
CA ALA A 251 16.81 25.99 -8.60
C ALA A 251 16.41 27.10 -9.59
N GLY A 252 15.13 27.27 -9.90
CA GLY A 252 14.68 28.28 -10.85
C GLY A 252 13.25 28.15 -11.34
N ASP A 253 12.67 26.98 -11.35
CA ASP A 253 11.31 26.75 -11.88
C ASP A 253 10.15 27.16 -10.93
N GLY A 254 10.45 27.47 -9.70
CA GLY A 254 9.45 27.89 -8.71
C GLY A 254 9.86 29.13 -7.94
N VAL A 255 8.91 29.74 -7.24
CA VAL A 255 9.18 30.74 -6.22
C VAL A 255 9.78 30.03 -5.02
N THR A 256 10.97 30.43 -4.60
CA THR A 256 11.60 29.89 -3.40
C THR A 256 10.93 30.51 -2.18
N LEU A 257 10.23 29.69 -1.40
CA LEU A 257 9.63 30.06 -0.13
C LEU A 257 10.33 29.25 0.97
N ASP A 258 11.02 29.93 1.88
CA ASP A 258 11.61 29.25 3.04
C ASP A 258 10.51 28.76 4.02
N ALA A 259 10.89 27.90 4.97
CA ALA A 259 9.96 27.32 5.93
C ALA A 259 9.24 28.39 6.77
N THR A 260 9.96 29.45 7.16
CA THR A 260 9.40 30.57 7.93
C THR A 260 8.35 31.33 7.10
N THR A 261 8.65 31.63 5.85
CA THR A 261 7.72 32.31 4.94
C THR A 261 6.47 31.47 4.70
N ARG A 262 6.60 30.17 4.44
CA ARG A 262 5.45 29.26 4.23
C ARG A 262 4.55 29.18 5.46
N ARG A 263 5.15 29.08 6.65
CA ARG A 263 4.41 29.07 7.93
C ARG A 263 3.71 30.40 8.17
N ASN A 264 4.39 31.52 7.94
CA ASN A 264 3.81 32.85 8.14
C ASN A 264 2.69 33.16 7.14
N LEU A 265 2.75 32.60 5.94
CA LEU A 265 1.69 32.71 4.92
C LEU A 265 0.54 31.72 5.17
N GLU A 266 0.69 30.81 6.12
CA GLU A 266 -0.30 29.76 6.45
C GLU A 266 -0.82 29.05 5.19
N LEU A 267 0.11 28.59 4.32
CA LEU A 267 -0.24 28.03 3.01
C LEU A 267 -0.99 26.70 3.11
N VAL A 268 -0.50 25.77 3.91
CA VAL A 268 -1.11 24.45 4.09
C VAL A 268 -1.41 24.14 5.56
N GLU A 269 -0.77 24.86 6.46
CA GLU A 269 -0.90 24.69 7.90
C GLU A 269 -0.88 26.07 8.58
N THR A 270 -1.70 26.25 9.60
CA THR A 270 -1.76 27.49 10.37
C THR A 270 -0.63 27.59 11.39
N MET A 271 -0.34 28.80 11.88
CA MET A 271 0.65 29.00 12.96
C MET A 271 0.28 28.31 14.28
N ARG A 272 -0.96 27.85 14.41
CA ARG A 272 -1.45 27.13 15.60
C ARG A 272 -1.39 25.62 15.46
N GLY A 273 -0.93 25.13 14.30
CA GLY A 273 -0.99 23.73 13.91
C GLY A 273 -2.35 23.36 13.29
N GLY A 274 -2.33 22.39 12.37
CA GLY A 274 -3.50 21.94 11.63
C GLY A 274 -3.81 22.78 10.39
N SER A 275 -4.59 22.21 9.48
CA SER A 275 -4.92 22.80 8.17
C SER A 275 -6.11 23.77 8.21
N GLU A 276 -6.99 23.65 9.20
CA GLU A 276 -8.21 24.48 9.31
C GLU A 276 -7.89 25.97 9.39
N GLY A 277 -8.38 26.75 8.44
CA GLY A 277 -8.12 28.18 8.29
C GLY A 277 -6.87 28.53 7.49
N SER A 278 -6.15 27.56 6.94
CA SER A 278 -5.04 27.80 6.01
C SER A 278 -5.53 28.25 4.61
N LEU A 279 -4.59 28.68 3.76
CA LEU A 279 -4.93 28.94 2.35
C LEU A 279 -5.43 27.68 1.66
N TYR A 280 -4.80 26.53 1.93
CA TYR A 280 -5.22 25.22 1.42
C TYR A 280 -6.68 24.94 1.77
N ASP A 281 -7.04 24.98 3.05
CA ASP A 281 -8.41 24.75 3.52
C ASP A 281 -9.43 25.67 2.85
N THR A 282 -9.04 26.92 2.59
CA THR A 282 -9.90 27.91 1.92
C THR A 282 -10.17 27.60 0.46
N VAL A 283 -9.17 27.11 -0.29
CA VAL A 283 -9.26 26.93 -1.75
C VAL A 283 -9.43 25.47 -2.18
N ASP A 284 -9.37 24.53 -1.22
CA ASP A 284 -9.55 23.12 -1.52
C ASP A 284 -11.02 22.80 -1.79
N HIS A 285 -11.26 22.47 -3.04
CA HIS A 285 -12.52 21.94 -3.55
C HIS A 285 -12.27 20.65 -4.34
N THR A 286 -11.12 20.01 -4.14
CA THR A 286 -10.84 18.70 -4.76
C THR A 286 -11.76 17.64 -4.20
N VAL A 287 -12.01 16.60 -4.99
CA VAL A 287 -12.85 15.45 -4.61
C VAL A 287 -12.03 14.18 -4.47
N THR A 288 -10.73 14.23 -4.84
CA THR A 288 -9.80 13.10 -4.72
C THR A 288 -8.66 13.39 -3.77
N SER A 289 -8.15 12.36 -3.09
CA SER A 289 -6.95 12.51 -2.23
C SER A 289 -5.71 12.88 -3.04
N ALA A 290 -5.57 12.37 -4.27
CA ALA A 290 -4.49 12.73 -5.18
C ALA A 290 -4.56 14.20 -5.62
N GLY A 291 -5.76 14.72 -5.88
CA GLY A 291 -6.00 16.14 -6.18
C GLY A 291 -5.64 17.04 -5.00
N GLY A 292 -6.09 16.71 -3.79
CA GLY A 292 -5.75 17.45 -2.57
C GLY A 292 -4.23 17.51 -2.33
N ARG A 293 -3.53 16.38 -2.49
CA ARG A 293 -2.07 16.32 -2.40
C ARG A 293 -1.39 17.19 -3.46
N LEU A 294 -1.85 17.15 -4.70
CA LEU A 294 -1.33 17.99 -5.78
C LEU A 294 -1.58 19.48 -5.54
N LEU A 295 -2.76 19.84 -5.02
CA LEU A 295 -3.08 21.22 -4.63
C LEU A 295 -2.14 21.72 -3.53
N ALA A 296 -1.90 20.95 -2.49
CA ALA A 296 -0.94 21.27 -1.43
C ALA A 296 0.47 21.48 -2.00
N GLU A 297 0.90 20.63 -2.94
CA GLU A 297 2.17 20.83 -3.66
C GLU A 297 2.21 22.15 -4.44
N TRP A 298 1.16 22.49 -5.17
CA TRP A 298 1.12 23.72 -5.96
C TRP A 298 1.17 24.98 -5.09
N LEU A 299 0.51 24.97 -3.93
CA LEU A 299 0.55 26.08 -2.98
C LEU A 299 1.93 26.26 -2.35
N GLN A 300 2.59 25.16 -2.01
CA GLN A 300 3.93 25.21 -1.42
C GLN A 300 5.03 25.54 -2.42
N ARG A 301 4.77 25.32 -3.72
CA ARG A 301 5.75 25.45 -4.81
C ARG A 301 5.19 26.21 -6.00
N PRO A 302 4.85 27.50 -5.83
CA PRO A 302 4.27 28.30 -6.90
C PRO A 302 5.22 28.37 -8.09
N ARG A 303 4.69 28.10 -9.30
CA ARG A 303 5.48 28.14 -10.53
C ARG A 303 5.81 29.57 -10.95
N ARG A 304 6.99 29.77 -11.55
CA ARG A 304 7.40 31.07 -12.13
C ARG A 304 7.13 31.13 -13.64
N SER A 305 6.99 29.98 -14.28
CA SER A 305 6.72 29.92 -15.72
C SER A 305 5.36 30.51 -16.04
N ARG A 306 5.36 31.62 -16.75
CA ARG A 306 4.16 32.31 -17.22
C ARG A 306 3.30 31.39 -18.09
N GLY A 307 3.92 30.60 -18.99
CA GLY A 307 3.21 29.67 -19.86
C GLY A 307 2.39 28.64 -19.06
N ILE A 308 3.01 28.03 -18.04
CA ILE A 308 2.30 27.06 -17.17
C ILE A 308 1.13 27.72 -16.46
N LEU A 309 1.33 28.95 -15.94
CA LEU A 309 0.26 29.66 -15.22
C LEU A 309 -0.88 30.05 -16.19
N GLU A 310 -0.58 30.53 -17.40
CA GLU A 310 -1.58 30.85 -18.42
C GLU A 310 -2.36 29.61 -18.87
N THR A 311 -1.69 28.46 -19.04
CA THR A 311 -2.33 27.17 -19.36
C THR A 311 -3.32 26.76 -18.27
N ARG A 312 -2.91 26.77 -17.00
CA ARG A 312 -3.79 26.46 -15.88
C ARG A 312 -4.97 27.42 -15.78
N GLN A 313 -4.74 28.73 -15.91
CA GLN A 313 -5.80 29.73 -15.90
C GLN A 313 -6.79 29.56 -17.07
N ALA A 314 -6.31 29.15 -18.24
CA ALA A 314 -7.18 28.89 -19.39
C ALA A 314 -8.09 27.67 -19.15
N ALA A 315 -7.56 26.59 -18.58
CA ALA A 315 -8.36 25.42 -18.21
C ALA A 315 -9.40 25.76 -17.11
N VAL A 316 -9.01 26.49 -16.07
CA VAL A 316 -9.94 26.96 -15.02
C VAL A 316 -11.03 27.84 -15.60
N ALA A 317 -10.71 28.79 -16.51
CA ALA A 317 -11.71 29.65 -17.15
C ALA A 317 -12.70 28.84 -17.99
N ALA A 318 -12.23 27.86 -18.77
CA ALA A 318 -13.09 26.98 -19.55
C ALA A 318 -14.07 26.17 -18.67
N LEU A 319 -13.56 25.59 -17.55
CA LEU A 319 -14.36 24.87 -16.56
C LEU A 319 -15.35 25.79 -15.82
N ALA A 320 -14.97 27.04 -15.51
CA ALA A 320 -15.87 28.01 -14.88
C ALA A 320 -17.07 28.36 -15.77
N GLU A 321 -16.86 28.46 -17.08
CA GLU A 321 -17.91 28.73 -18.05
C GLU A 321 -18.77 27.50 -18.42
N ALA A 322 -18.26 26.27 -18.24
CA ALA A 322 -18.92 25.01 -18.54
C ALA A 322 -19.50 24.35 -17.28
N ALA A 323 -20.42 25.02 -16.58
CA ALA A 323 -20.89 24.63 -15.24
C ALA A 323 -21.36 23.17 -15.15
N MET A 324 -22.17 22.68 -16.08
CA MET A 324 -22.66 21.30 -16.06
C MET A 324 -21.54 20.28 -16.28
N ALA A 325 -20.64 20.55 -17.22
CA ALA A 325 -19.50 19.66 -17.48
C ALA A 325 -18.52 19.64 -16.30
N ARG A 326 -18.32 20.77 -15.62
CA ARG A 326 -17.53 20.84 -14.40
C ARG A 326 -18.11 19.97 -13.29
N GLU A 327 -19.42 20.07 -13.02
CA GLU A 327 -20.06 19.24 -11.99
C GLU A 327 -20.01 17.75 -12.37
N ASN A 328 -20.32 17.39 -13.61
CA ASN A 328 -20.21 15.99 -14.07
C ASN A 328 -18.77 15.46 -13.96
N LEU A 329 -17.75 16.27 -14.26
CA LEU A 329 -16.36 15.88 -14.10
C LEU A 329 -16.03 15.63 -12.62
N ARG A 330 -16.51 16.48 -11.73
CA ARG A 330 -16.31 16.33 -10.29
C ARG A 330 -17.01 15.09 -9.74
N GLU A 331 -18.25 14.83 -10.15
CA GLU A 331 -18.97 13.60 -9.79
C GLU A 331 -18.25 12.34 -10.30
N LEU A 332 -17.70 12.38 -11.51
CA LEU A 332 -16.93 11.29 -12.08
C LEU A 332 -15.63 11.03 -11.31
N LEU A 333 -14.95 12.08 -10.87
CA LEU A 333 -13.69 11.98 -10.14
C LEU A 333 -13.87 11.59 -8.66
N ASP A 334 -15.02 11.84 -8.04
CA ASP A 334 -15.28 11.60 -6.61
C ASP A 334 -15.04 10.14 -6.19
N GLY A 335 -15.21 9.18 -7.11
CA GLY A 335 -14.90 7.76 -6.88
C GLY A 335 -13.48 7.33 -7.23
N ALA A 336 -12.65 8.24 -7.77
CA ALA A 336 -11.34 7.86 -8.28
C ALA A 336 -10.32 7.62 -7.14
N ALA A 337 -9.70 6.45 -7.16
CA ALA A 337 -8.67 6.07 -6.20
C ALA A 337 -7.31 6.69 -6.55
N ASP A 338 -6.42 6.77 -5.57
CA ASP A 338 -5.05 7.25 -5.74
C ASP A 338 -4.18 6.20 -6.45
N LEU A 339 -4.12 6.28 -7.78
CA LEU A 339 -3.36 5.33 -8.60
C LEU A 339 -1.86 5.35 -8.33
N GLU A 340 -1.27 6.48 -7.90
CA GLU A 340 0.15 6.51 -7.54
C GLU A 340 0.40 5.62 -6.32
N ARG A 341 -0.44 5.72 -5.29
CA ARG A 341 -0.36 4.86 -4.10
C ARG A 341 -0.68 3.40 -4.40
N LEU A 342 -1.69 3.15 -5.24
CA LEU A 342 -2.03 1.79 -5.64
C LEU A 342 -0.91 1.12 -6.44
N ALA A 343 -0.18 1.87 -7.28
CA ALA A 343 1.00 1.37 -7.98
C ALA A 343 2.11 0.95 -7.01
N SER A 344 2.38 1.76 -5.98
CA SER A 344 3.37 1.41 -4.94
C SER A 344 2.94 0.22 -4.11
N ARG A 345 1.65 0.12 -3.74
CA ARG A 345 1.11 -1.04 -3.03
C ARG A 345 1.16 -2.32 -3.87
N ALA A 346 0.90 -2.24 -5.18
CA ALA A 346 1.06 -3.37 -6.08
C ALA A 346 2.52 -3.81 -6.18
N ALA A 347 3.44 -2.86 -6.33
CA ALA A 347 4.88 -3.12 -6.42
C ALA A 347 5.47 -3.74 -5.15
N SER A 348 4.99 -3.32 -3.97
CA SER A 348 5.42 -3.87 -2.67
C SER A 348 4.75 -5.20 -2.30
N GLY A 349 3.78 -5.66 -3.07
CA GLY A 349 3.02 -6.85 -2.73
C GLY A 349 1.89 -6.64 -1.71
N SER A 350 1.66 -5.41 -1.24
CA SER A 350 0.66 -5.08 -0.21
C SER A 350 -0.73 -4.71 -0.75
N ALA A 351 -0.89 -4.66 -2.10
CA ALA A 351 -2.21 -4.41 -2.69
C ALA A 351 -3.14 -5.61 -2.48
N ASP A 352 -4.29 -5.37 -1.87
CA ASP A 352 -5.36 -6.34 -1.67
C ASP A 352 -6.31 -6.43 -2.90
N PRO A 353 -7.24 -7.39 -2.95
CA PRO A 353 -8.15 -7.54 -4.09
C PRO A 353 -9.01 -6.31 -4.38
N ARG A 354 -9.43 -5.58 -3.36
CA ARG A 354 -10.19 -4.32 -3.51
C ARG A 354 -9.34 -3.22 -4.12
N ALA A 355 -8.07 -3.16 -3.75
CA ALA A 355 -7.12 -2.22 -4.34
C ALA A 355 -6.99 -2.41 -5.86
N LEU A 356 -6.86 -3.67 -6.34
CA LEU A 356 -6.80 -3.96 -7.76
C LEU A 356 -8.12 -3.65 -8.47
N ARG A 357 -9.25 -3.89 -7.82
CA ARG A 357 -10.57 -3.48 -8.34
C ARG A 357 -10.66 -1.97 -8.51
N SER A 358 -10.23 -1.20 -7.51
CA SER A 358 -10.18 0.27 -7.57
C SER A 358 -9.23 0.78 -8.67
N VAL A 359 -8.14 0.05 -8.97
CA VAL A 359 -7.29 0.37 -10.15
C VAL A 359 -8.12 0.27 -11.43
N ALA A 360 -8.85 -0.83 -11.65
CA ALA A 360 -9.67 -1.01 -12.86
C ALA A 360 -10.70 0.10 -13.03
N GLU A 361 -11.43 0.41 -11.96
CA GLU A 361 -12.47 1.44 -11.95
C GLU A 361 -11.89 2.84 -12.23
N THR A 362 -10.77 3.18 -11.59
CA THR A 362 -10.14 4.50 -11.81
C THR A 362 -9.50 4.63 -13.19
N LEU A 363 -8.96 3.56 -13.76
CA LEU A 363 -8.48 3.58 -15.14
C LEU A 363 -9.62 3.79 -16.15
N ALA A 364 -10.80 3.24 -15.90
CA ALA A 364 -12.00 3.48 -16.73
C ALA A 364 -12.44 4.95 -16.65
N THR A 365 -12.35 5.58 -15.46
CA THR A 365 -12.66 6.99 -15.25
C THR A 365 -11.89 7.93 -16.18
N LEU A 366 -10.64 7.60 -16.54
CA LEU A 366 -9.85 8.40 -17.51
C LEU A 366 -10.56 8.47 -18.87
N GLY A 367 -11.08 7.35 -19.36
CA GLY A 367 -11.81 7.30 -20.62
C GLY A 367 -13.08 8.16 -20.60
N GLU A 368 -13.86 8.05 -19.52
CA GLU A 368 -15.09 8.82 -19.33
C GLU A 368 -14.81 10.32 -19.18
N ALA A 369 -13.75 10.70 -18.46
CA ALA A 369 -13.32 12.09 -18.32
C ALA A 369 -12.87 12.69 -19.66
N SER A 370 -12.11 11.95 -20.47
CA SER A 370 -11.71 12.38 -21.81
C SER A 370 -12.92 12.53 -22.73
N ASP A 371 -13.87 11.58 -22.73
CA ASP A 371 -15.07 11.65 -23.53
C ASP A 371 -15.96 12.83 -23.12
N LEU A 372 -16.10 13.13 -21.83
CA LEU A 372 -16.79 14.30 -21.31
C LEU A 372 -16.13 15.60 -21.79
N VAL A 373 -14.81 15.70 -21.70
CA VAL A 373 -14.05 16.88 -22.14
C VAL A 373 -14.17 17.05 -23.67
N ALA A 374 -13.98 16.00 -24.46
CA ALA A 374 -14.10 16.02 -25.91
C ALA A 374 -15.53 16.35 -26.38
N GLY A 375 -16.56 15.89 -25.65
CA GLY A 375 -17.98 16.15 -25.92
C GLY A 375 -18.43 17.57 -25.55
N THR A 376 -17.60 18.36 -24.86
CA THR A 376 -17.92 19.72 -24.45
C THR A 376 -17.03 20.73 -25.21
N GLU A 377 -17.59 21.44 -26.21
CA GLU A 377 -16.85 22.32 -27.11
C GLU A 377 -15.85 23.24 -26.40
N ARG A 378 -16.26 23.88 -25.31
CA ARG A 378 -15.38 24.78 -24.53
C ARG A 378 -14.21 24.07 -23.83
N LEU A 379 -14.41 22.83 -23.42
CA LEU A 379 -13.37 22.04 -22.74
C LEU A 379 -12.44 21.39 -23.76
N ALA A 380 -12.98 20.93 -24.89
CA ALA A 380 -12.19 20.35 -25.98
C ALA A 380 -11.15 21.32 -26.54
N ASP A 381 -11.50 22.61 -26.65
CA ASP A 381 -10.60 23.67 -27.10
C ASP A 381 -9.69 24.25 -26.00
N SER A 382 -9.77 23.69 -24.78
CA SER A 382 -8.97 24.14 -23.63
C SER A 382 -7.80 23.22 -23.35
N PRO A 383 -6.80 23.67 -22.56
CA PRO A 383 -5.69 22.81 -22.13
C PRO A 383 -6.10 21.56 -21.34
N LEU A 384 -7.31 21.49 -20.84
CA LEU A 384 -7.82 20.31 -20.11
C LEU A 384 -7.85 19.07 -21.01
N GLY A 385 -8.14 19.22 -22.31
CA GLY A 385 -8.08 18.13 -23.28
C GLY A 385 -6.69 17.48 -23.34
N GLU A 386 -5.63 18.31 -23.41
CA GLU A 386 -4.26 17.81 -23.43
C GLU A 386 -3.88 17.06 -22.13
N ILE A 387 -4.44 17.48 -20.98
CA ILE A 387 -4.20 16.85 -19.69
C ILE A 387 -4.82 15.44 -19.65
N VAL A 388 -6.09 15.30 -19.99
CA VAL A 388 -6.81 14.01 -19.91
C VAL A 388 -6.45 13.06 -21.05
N ASP A 389 -5.98 13.56 -22.18
CA ASP A 389 -5.50 12.76 -23.32
C ASP A 389 -3.98 12.48 -23.29
N GLY A 390 -3.26 13.07 -22.33
CA GLY A 390 -1.81 12.87 -22.18
C GLY A 390 -1.39 11.44 -21.83
N PRO A 391 -2.09 10.71 -20.93
CA PRO A 391 -1.81 9.31 -20.68
C PRO A 391 -2.18 8.40 -21.85
N ASP A 392 -1.58 7.23 -21.91
CA ASP A 392 -1.93 6.19 -22.88
C ASP A 392 -3.30 5.57 -22.55
N ARG A 393 -4.35 6.11 -23.18
CA ARG A 393 -5.75 5.70 -22.97
C ARG A 393 -6.02 4.26 -23.42
N GLU A 394 -5.35 3.80 -24.49
CA GLU A 394 -5.52 2.44 -24.99
C GLU A 394 -4.95 1.42 -24.00
N ALA A 395 -3.74 1.68 -23.49
CA ALA A 395 -3.13 0.85 -22.45
C ALA A 395 -3.92 0.89 -21.14
N ALA A 396 -4.47 2.05 -20.76
CA ALA A 396 -5.31 2.20 -19.57
C ALA A 396 -6.61 1.37 -19.69
N ALA A 397 -7.31 1.50 -20.81
CA ALA A 397 -8.54 0.74 -21.08
C ALA A 397 -8.28 -0.77 -21.16
N ALA A 398 -7.15 -1.19 -21.77
CA ALA A 398 -6.79 -2.59 -21.84
C ALA A 398 -6.51 -3.20 -20.46
N LEU A 399 -5.78 -2.49 -19.60
CA LEU A 399 -5.53 -2.95 -18.22
C LEU A 399 -6.81 -2.98 -17.39
N ALA A 400 -7.67 -1.95 -17.52
CA ALA A 400 -8.96 -1.92 -16.84
C ALA A 400 -9.83 -3.12 -17.23
N ALA A 401 -9.93 -3.42 -18.52
CA ALA A 401 -10.70 -4.56 -19.04
C ALA A 401 -10.13 -5.92 -18.59
N ASP A 402 -8.82 -6.06 -18.54
CA ASP A 402 -8.14 -7.27 -18.05
C ASP A 402 -8.46 -7.54 -16.58
N LEU A 403 -8.36 -6.51 -15.74
CA LEU A 403 -8.70 -6.61 -14.31
C LEU A 403 -10.20 -6.83 -14.07
N ASP A 404 -11.07 -6.18 -14.86
CA ASP A 404 -12.51 -6.35 -14.77
C ASP A 404 -12.97 -7.77 -15.15
N ALA A 405 -12.31 -8.37 -16.15
CA ALA A 405 -12.55 -9.75 -16.54
C ALA A 405 -12.01 -10.78 -15.55
N ALA A 406 -10.94 -10.43 -14.80
CA ALA A 406 -10.28 -11.35 -13.89
C ALA A 406 -10.88 -11.33 -12.47
N LEU A 407 -11.35 -10.19 -11.99
CA LEU A 407 -11.81 -10.00 -10.61
C LEU A 407 -13.34 -9.99 -10.53
N VAL A 408 -13.88 -10.54 -9.43
CA VAL A 408 -15.30 -10.36 -9.12
C VAL A 408 -15.63 -8.89 -8.88
N ALA A 409 -16.90 -8.50 -9.05
CA ALA A 409 -17.34 -7.11 -8.91
C ALA A 409 -17.11 -6.54 -7.50
N GLU A 410 -17.32 -7.36 -6.47
CA GLU A 410 -17.12 -7.00 -5.07
C GLU A 410 -16.16 -7.99 -4.41
N PRO A 411 -14.84 -7.84 -4.60
CA PRO A 411 -13.89 -8.78 -4.03
C PRO A 411 -13.77 -8.63 -2.51
N PRO A 412 -13.42 -9.72 -1.80
CA PRO A 412 -13.16 -9.67 -0.36
C PRO A 412 -11.98 -8.75 -0.04
N GLY A 413 -11.87 -8.35 1.23
CA GLY A 413 -10.79 -7.48 1.70
C GLY A 413 -9.42 -8.16 1.81
N THR A 414 -9.39 -9.51 1.83
CA THR A 414 -8.14 -10.27 1.95
C THR A 414 -8.14 -11.47 1.02
N VAL A 415 -6.96 -11.88 0.58
CA VAL A 415 -6.77 -13.05 -0.29
C VAL A 415 -7.23 -14.34 0.39
N THR A 416 -7.05 -14.43 1.71
CA THR A 416 -7.39 -15.61 2.52
C THR A 416 -8.90 -15.91 2.61
N GLN A 417 -9.76 -14.97 2.23
CA GLN A 417 -11.21 -15.19 2.22
C GLN A 417 -11.69 -15.99 1.00
N GLY A 418 -10.90 -16.03 -0.09
CA GLY A 418 -11.27 -16.66 -1.34
C GLY A 418 -12.43 -15.95 -2.07
N GLY A 419 -12.76 -16.40 -3.27
CA GLY A 419 -13.81 -15.79 -4.08
C GLY A 419 -13.39 -14.47 -4.72
N ILE A 420 -12.13 -14.38 -5.12
CA ILE A 420 -11.52 -13.18 -5.70
C ILE A 420 -11.65 -13.17 -7.21
N ILE A 421 -11.40 -14.31 -7.83
CA ILE A 421 -11.31 -14.48 -9.28
C ILE A 421 -12.69 -14.75 -9.86
N ALA A 422 -13.01 -14.07 -10.96
CA ALA A 422 -14.28 -14.22 -11.67
C ALA A 422 -14.35 -15.57 -12.40
N ARG A 423 -15.53 -16.15 -12.45
CA ARG A 423 -15.76 -17.37 -13.26
C ARG A 423 -15.48 -17.13 -14.74
N GLY A 424 -14.83 -18.08 -15.37
CA GLY A 424 -14.42 -18.02 -16.78
C GLY A 424 -13.08 -17.32 -17.00
N HIS A 425 -12.39 -16.91 -15.93
CA HIS A 425 -11.05 -16.35 -16.03
C HIS A 425 -9.97 -17.45 -16.17
N ASP A 426 -10.14 -18.53 -15.40
CA ASP A 426 -9.20 -19.66 -15.40
C ASP A 426 -9.96 -21.00 -15.37
N ASP A 427 -9.68 -21.88 -16.33
CA ASP A 427 -10.39 -23.13 -16.51
C ASP A 427 -10.11 -24.12 -15.36
N ASP A 428 -8.89 -24.15 -14.81
CA ASP A 428 -8.49 -25.05 -13.72
C ASP A 428 -9.19 -24.65 -12.41
N LEU A 429 -9.27 -23.35 -12.14
CA LEU A 429 -10.01 -22.83 -11.00
C LEU A 429 -11.51 -23.11 -11.12
N ASP A 430 -12.09 -22.92 -12.29
CA ASP A 430 -13.52 -23.18 -12.53
C ASP A 430 -13.85 -24.67 -12.30
N GLU A 431 -12.99 -25.60 -12.78
CA GLU A 431 -13.17 -27.05 -12.51
C GLU A 431 -13.14 -27.36 -11.01
N VAL A 432 -12.21 -26.76 -10.26
CA VAL A 432 -12.10 -26.94 -8.80
C VAL A 432 -13.33 -26.40 -8.10
N VAL A 433 -13.80 -25.20 -8.46
CA VAL A 433 -15.00 -24.57 -7.90
C VAL A 433 -16.25 -25.41 -8.18
N GLU A 434 -16.45 -25.89 -9.41
CA GLU A 434 -17.60 -26.76 -9.76
C GLU A 434 -17.59 -28.06 -8.97
N ARG A 435 -16.44 -28.69 -8.81
CA ARG A 435 -16.30 -29.93 -8.02
C ARG A 435 -16.53 -29.68 -6.52
N HIS A 436 -16.11 -28.54 -6.01
CA HIS A 436 -16.34 -28.14 -4.62
C HIS A 436 -17.83 -27.89 -4.37
N GLU A 437 -18.51 -27.13 -5.23
CA GLU A 437 -19.94 -26.89 -5.16
C GLU A 437 -20.76 -28.19 -5.22
N ALA A 438 -20.42 -29.10 -6.15
CA ALA A 438 -21.05 -30.40 -6.27
C ALA A 438 -20.86 -31.28 -5.03
N ALA A 439 -19.71 -31.16 -4.36
CA ALA A 439 -19.46 -31.88 -3.10
C ALA A 439 -20.27 -31.30 -1.93
N LEU A 440 -20.41 -29.97 -1.86
CA LEU A 440 -21.29 -29.31 -0.88
C LEU A 440 -22.77 -29.65 -1.10
N GLU A 441 -23.25 -29.58 -2.36
CA GLU A 441 -24.63 -29.94 -2.70
C GLU A 441 -24.95 -31.41 -2.32
N TRP A 442 -23.97 -32.32 -2.45
CA TRP A 442 -24.13 -33.69 -2.01
C TRP A 442 -24.35 -33.77 -0.50
N VAL A 443 -23.60 -32.98 0.31
CA VAL A 443 -23.77 -32.93 1.78
C VAL A 443 -25.09 -32.29 2.16
N ASP A 444 -25.47 -31.19 1.52
CA ASP A 444 -26.74 -30.49 1.77
C ASP A 444 -27.95 -31.40 1.51
N GLY A 445 -27.89 -32.20 0.44
CA GLY A 445 -28.92 -33.17 0.12
C GLY A 445 -28.89 -34.46 0.99
N LEU A 446 -27.86 -34.66 1.82
CA LEU A 446 -27.70 -35.92 2.59
C LEU A 446 -28.80 -36.11 3.61
N ALA A 447 -29.19 -35.07 4.33
CA ALA A 447 -30.22 -35.14 5.35
C ALA A 447 -31.55 -35.69 4.81
N ASP A 448 -31.97 -35.27 3.63
CA ASP A 448 -33.22 -35.73 3.03
C ASP A 448 -33.12 -37.16 2.47
N ARG A 449 -31.96 -37.51 1.89
CA ARG A 449 -31.69 -38.88 1.46
C ARG A 449 -31.74 -39.86 2.62
N GLU A 450 -31.07 -39.55 3.74
CA GLU A 450 -31.01 -40.38 4.93
C GLU A 450 -32.38 -40.50 5.63
N LYS A 451 -33.16 -39.41 5.73
CA LYS A 451 -34.54 -39.46 6.23
C LYS A 451 -35.41 -40.43 5.45
N GLN A 452 -35.30 -40.41 4.12
CA GLN A 452 -36.08 -41.33 3.26
C GLN A 452 -35.61 -42.78 3.41
N GLN A 453 -34.30 -43.01 3.44
CA GLN A 453 -33.72 -44.35 3.52
C GLN A 453 -34.00 -45.03 4.88
N LEU A 454 -33.85 -44.29 5.97
CA LEU A 454 -34.01 -44.79 7.33
C LEU A 454 -35.45 -44.72 7.85
N GLY A 455 -36.32 -43.97 7.16
CA GLY A 455 -37.70 -43.75 7.60
C GLY A 455 -37.81 -42.90 8.86
N VAL A 456 -36.84 -42.03 9.13
CA VAL A 456 -36.81 -41.17 10.32
C VAL A 456 -37.20 -39.72 9.95
N THR A 457 -37.70 -39.00 10.94
CA THR A 457 -38.15 -37.60 10.73
C THR A 457 -37.18 -36.58 11.34
N HIS A 458 -36.55 -36.94 12.45
CA HIS A 458 -35.68 -36.05 13.22
C HIS A 458 -34.19 -36.36 12.96
N LEU A 459 -33.77 -36.06 11.74
CA LEU A 459 -32.38 -36.17 11.29
C LEU A 459 -31.94 -34.84 10.66
N SER A 460 -30.75 -34.37 11.04
CA SER A 460 -30.07 -33.24 10.39
C SER A 460 -28.62 -33.59 10.09
N VAL A 461 -28.05 -32.92 9.11
CA VAL A 461 -26.61 -32.95 8.83
C VAL A 461 -26.07 -31.55 9.12
N ASP A 462 -25.07 -31.48 9.97
CA ASP A 462 -24.44 -30.22 10.40
C ASP A 462 -22.92 -30.39 10.48
N ARG A 463 -22.18 -29.27 10.58
CA ARG A 463 -20.72 -29.23 10.73
C ARG A 463 -20.34 -28.46 11.99
N ASN A 464 -19.31 -28.88 12.70
CA ASN A 464 -18.65 -28.08 13.73
C ASN A 464 -17.12 -28.23 13.65
N LYS A 465 -16.40 -27.31 14.31
CA LYS A 465 -14.92 -27.27 14.27
C LYS A 465 -14.23 -28.51 14.86
N THR A 466 -14.90 -29.25 15.75
CA THR A 466 -14.28 -30.37 16.49
C THR A 466 -14.58 -31.70 15.85
N ASP A 467 -15.83 -31.93 15.46
CA ASP A 467 -16.34 -33.23 15.02
C ASP A 467 -16.47 -33.32 13.47
N GLY A 468 -16.18 -32.22 12.74
CA GLY A 468 -16.39 -32.16 11.29
C GLY A 468 -17.87 -32.16 10.89
N TYR A 469 -18.21 -32.75 9.75
CA TYR A 469 -19.58 -33.03 9.34
C TYR A 469 -20.14 -34.25 10.12
N TYR A 470 -21.36 -34.15 10.57
CA TYR A 470 -22.03 -35.22 11.28
C TYR A 470 -23.52 -35.30 10.95
N ILE A 471 -24.07 -36.50 11.06
CA ILE A 471 -25.50 -36.79 10.99
C ILE A 471 -26.03 -36.83 12.41
N GLN A 472 -26.96 -35.95 12.75
CA GLN A 472 -27.59 -35.94 14.08
C GLN A 472 -28.97 -36.54 14.01
N VAL A 473 -29.24 -37.56 14.87
CA VAL A 473 -30.50 -38.29 14.96
C VAL A 473 -31.08 -38.13 16.36
N GLY A 474 -32.39 -37.87 16.46
CA GLY A 474 -33.08 -37.75 17.74
C GLY A 474 -33.10 -39.08 18.49
N ASN A 475 -32.98 -39.07 19.84
CA ASN A 475 -32.90 -40.28 20.67
C ASN A 475 -34.10 -41.22 20.51
N SER A 476 -35.26 -40.73 20.04
CA SER A 476 -36.42 -41.56 19.77
C SER A 476 -36.33 -42.40 18.50
N GLU A 477 -35.35 -42.12 17.63
CA GLU A 477 -35.21 -42.74 16.31
C GLU A 477 -33.85 -43.42 16.11
N THR A 478 -33.02 -43.49 17.17
CA THR A 478 -31.68 -44.11 17.12
C THR A 478 -31.70 -45.60 16.80
N ASP A 479 -32.79 -46.30 17.11
CA ASP A 479 -32.97 -47.74 16.79
C ASP A 479 -33.08 -47.98 15.26
N ALA A 480 -33.36 -46.95 14.47
CA ALA A 480 -33.43 -47.05 13.02
C ALA A 480 -32.07 -46.81 12.35
N VAL A 481 -31.04 -46.40 13.10
CA VAL A 481 -29.70 -46.15 12.58
C VAL A 481 -28.98 -47.48 12.33
N PRO A 482 -28.47 -47.74 11.12
CA PRO A 482 -27.73 -48.96 10.81
C PRO A 482 -26.41 -49.10 11.57
N ASP A 483 -25.93 -50.31 11.76
CA ASP A 483 -24.67 -50.63 12.44
C ASP A 483 -23.43 -50.09 11.68
N GLU A 484 -23.58 -49.71 10.40
CA GLU A 484 -22.55 -49.11 9.56
C GLU A 484 -22.31 -47.63 9.83
N TYR A 485 -23.12 -46.99 10.68
CA TYR A 485 -22.92 -45.62 11.12
C TYR A 485 -22.03 -45.59 12.35
N ASP A 486 -20.91 -44.90 12.26
CA ASP A 486 -20.01 -44.72 13.39
C ASP A 486 -20.50 -43.59 14.30
N ARG A 487 -20.74 -43.94 15.57
CA ARG A 487 -21.22 -42.98 16.57
C ARG A 487 -20.05 -42.07 17.03
N VAL A 488 -20.14 -40.77 16.69
CA VAL A 488 -19.16 -39.76 17.08
C VAL A 488 -19.40 -39.24 18.49
N LYS A 489 -20.69 -38.99 18.86
CA LYS A 489 -21.02 -38.37 20.15
C LYS A 489 -22.46 -38.61 20.58
N SER A 490 -22.67 -38.86 21.89
CA SER A 490 -23.99 -38.91 22.50
C SER A 490 -24.31 -37.60 23.21
N LEU A 491 -25.47 -37.01 22.90
CA LEU A 491 -26.01 -35.79 23.49
C LEU A 491 -27.23 -36.13 24.34
N LYS A 492 -27.75 -35.15 25.10
CA LYS A 492 -28.91 -35.36 25.97
C LYS A 492 -30.18 -35.80 25.20
N ASN A 493 -30.41 -35.25 23.99
CA ASN A 493 -31.63 -35.42 23.21
C ASN A 493 -31.39 -36.00 21.80
N ALA A 494 -30.14 -36.26 21.42
CA ALA A 494 -29.77 -36.77 20.10
C ALA A 494 -28.44 -37.52 20.16
N GLU A 495 -28.15 -38.30 19.14
CA GLU A 495 -26.84 -38.90 18.90
C GLU A 495 -26.27 -38.38 17.58
N ARG A 496 -24.95 -38.26 17.51
CA ARG A 496 -24.22 -37.85 16.31
C ARG A 496 -23.47 -39.03 15.74
N TYR A 497 -23.58 -39.16 14.43
CA TYR A 497 -22.97 -40.23 13.67
C TYR A 497 -22.18 -39.68 12.50
N THR A 498 -21.22 -40.44 12.02
CA THR A 498 -20.58 -40.29 10.72
C THR A 498 -20.76 -41.56 9.88
N THR A 499 -20.48 -41.46 8.60
CA THR A 499 -20.44 -42.60 7.68
C THR A 499 -19.19 -42.49 6.82
N GLU A 500 -18.65 -43.59 6.30
CA GLU A 500 -17.51 -43.60 5.39
C GLU A 500 -17.72 -42.64 4.20
N GLY A 501 -18.95 -42.60 3.64
CA GLY A 501 -19.31 -41.70 2.55
C GLY A 501 -19.27 -40.22 2.94
N LEU A 502 -19.68 -39.86 4.17
CA LEU A 502 -19.64 -38.49 4.67
C LEU A 502 -18.20 -38.06 4.96
N GLU A 503 -17.38 -38.92 5.57
CA GLU A 503 -15.97 -38.67 5.82
C GLU A 503 -15.16 -38.53 4.53
N GLU A 504 -15.47 -39.32 3.49
CA GLU A 504 -14.83 -39.20 2.20
C GLU A 504 -15.20 -37.88 1.54
N LYS A 505 -16.48 -37.47 1.63
CA LYS A 505 -16.94 -36.16 1.11
C LYS A 505 -16.31 -35.02 1.85
N GLU A 506 -16.21 -35.06 3.16
CA GLU A 506 -15.52 -34.04 3.95
C GLU A 506 -14.05 -33.89 3.53
N ARG A 507 -13.33 -34.99 3.42
CA ARG A 507 -11.94 -34.99 2.92
C ARG A 507 -11.84 -34.41 1.51
N GLN A 508 -12.83 -34.69 0.64
CA GLN A 508 -12.88 -34.14 -0.71
C GLN A 508 -13.12 -32.63 -0.66
N ILE A 509 -14.07 -32.14 0.13
CA ILE A 509 -14.39 -30.71 0.30
C ILE A 509 -13.14 -29.96 0.77
N LEU A 510 -12.49 -30.43 1.84
CA LEU A 510 -11.30 -29.77 2.39
C LEU A 510 -10.15 -29.68 1.37
N ARG A 511 -9.88 -30.75 0.61
CA ARG A 511 -8.84 -30.70 -0.44
C ARG A 511 -9.18 -29.75 -1.59
N LEU A 512 -10.45 -29.67 -1.98
CA LEU A 512 -10.88 -28.76 -3.03
C LEU A 512 -10.87 -27.32 -2.55
N GLU A 513 -11.22 -27.07 -1.30
CA GLU A 513 -11.14 -25.77 -0.64
C GLU A 513 -9.68 -25.28 -0.60
N GLU A 514 -8.75 -26.12 -0.13
CA GLU A 514 -7.31 -25.82 -0.12
C GLU A 514 -6.77 -25.54 -1.53
N ARG A 515 -7.10 -26.41 -2.52
CA ARG A 515 -6.65 -26.20 -3.90
C ARG A 515 -7.23 -24.94 -4.54
N ARG A 516 -8.47 -24.61 -4.22
CA ARG A 516 -9.10 -23.36 -4.65
C ARG A 516 -8.35 -22.14 -4.12
N TYR A 517 -8.01 -22.12 -2.81
CA TYR A 517 -7.27 -21.01 -2.21
C TYR A 517 -5.86 -20.86 -2.81
N GLU A 518 -5.17 -21.98 -3.07
CA GLU A 518 -3.87 -21.93 -3.74
C GLU A 518 -3.96 -21.29 -5.13
N LEU A 519 -4.90 -21.76 -5.98
CA LEU A 519 -5.10 -21.23 -7.33
C LEU A 519 -5.51 -19.77 -7.32
N GLU A 520 -6.49 -19.39 -6.48
CA GLU A 520 -6.91 -17.99 -6.37
C GLU A 520 -5.77 -17.09 -5.92
N ARG A 521 -4.90 -17.55 -5.01
CA ARG A 521 -3.72 -16.81 -4.58
C ARG A 521 -2.71 -16.65 -5.71
N GLU A 522 -2.37 -17.73 -6.42
CA GLU A 522 -1.44 -17.69 -7.55
C GLU A 522 -1.93 -16.71 -8.64
N LEU A 523 -3.18 -16.81 -9.05
CA LEU A 523 -3.78 -15.95 -10.06
C LEU A 523 -3.83 -14.48 -9.59
N PHE A 524 -4.13 -14.24 -8.33
CA PHE A 524 -4.14 -12.89 -7.77
C PHE A 524 -2.73 -12.28 -7.72
N GLU A 525 -1.71 -13.06 -7.36
CA GLU A 525 -0.31 -12.62 -7.37
C GLU A 525 0.12 -12.23 -8.79
N GLU A 526 -0.25 -13.00 -9.82
CA GLU A 526 0.01 -12.67 -11.22
C GLU A 526 -0.68 -11.36 -11.65
N LEU A 527 -1.92 -11.13 -11.22
CA LEU A 527 -2.63 -9.88 -11.49
C LEU A 527 -1.94 -8.69 -10.84
N ARG A 528 -1.51 -8.84 -9.57
CA ARG A 528 -0.79 -7.81 -8.82
C ARG A 528 0.54 -7.46 -9.47
N GLU A 529 1.32 -8.46 -9.89
CA GLU A 529 2.57 -8.25 -10.63
C GLU A 529 2.34 -7.52 -11.96
N ARG A 530 1.27 -7.86 -12.67
CA ARG A 530 0.87 -7.21 -13.92
C ARG A 530 0.53 -5.74 -13.73
N VAL A 531 -0.16 -5.40 -12.63
CA VAL A 531 -0.43 -4.01 -12.22
C VAL A 531 0.87 -3.30 -11.85
N ALA A 532 1.74 -3.91 -11.05
CA ALA A 532 3.04 -3.37 -10.66
C ALA A 532 3.92 -3.05 -11.89
N ALA A 533 3.93 -3.92 -12.90
CA ALA A 533 4.66 -3.70 -14.15
C ALA A 533 4.12 -2.51 -14.98
N ARG A 534 2.96 -1.96 -14.64
CA ARG A 534 2.33 -0.80 -15.28
C ARG A 534 2.38 0.46 -14.40
N ALA A 535 3.27 0.52 -13.41
CA ALA A 535 3.37 1.64 -12.48
C ALA A 535 3.48 3.01 -13.17
N GLU A 536 4.25 3.14 -14.27
CA GLU A 536 4.36 4.39 -15.04
C GLU A 536 3.03 4.84 -15.65
N LEU A 537 2.25 3.90 -16.18
CA LEU A 537 0.90 4.17 -16.71
C LEU A 537 -0.02 4.66 -15.59
N LEU A 538 -0.07 3.94 -14.46
CA LEU A 538 -0.90 4.31 -13.30
C LEU A 538 -0.54 5.71 -12.78
N GLN A 539 0.75 6.01 -12.65
CA GLN A 539 1.22 7.33 -12.23
C GLN A 539 0.87 8.43 -13.25
N SER A 540 0.92 8.13 -14.56
CA SER A 540 0.54 9.08 -15.60
C SER A 540 -0.95 9.39 -15.54
N VAL A 541 -1.79 8.37 -15.43
CA VAL A 541 -3.26 8.52 -15.29
C VAL A 541 -3.59 9.23 -13.98
N GLY A 542 -3.03 8.80 -12.85
CA GLY A 542 -3.27 9.42 -11.54
C GLY A 542 -2.97 10.91 -11.52
N ARG A 543 -1.84 11.32 -12.13
CA ARG A 543 -1.50 12.76 -12.25
C ARG A 543 -2.47 13.53 -13.14
N ALA A 544 -2.90 12.96 -14.25
CA ALA A 544 -3.85 13.64 -15.15
C ALA A 544 -5.21 13.84 -14.46
N LEU A 545 -5.72 12.83 -13.75
CA LEU A 545 -6.96 12.93 -12.99
C LEU A 545 -6.83 13.91 -11.81
N ALA A 546 -5.71 13.87 -11.07
CA ALA A 546 -5.44 14.81 -9.99
C ALA A 546 -5.33 16.27 -10.48
N GLU A 547 -4.69 16.51 -11.64
CA GLU A 547 -4.62 17.85 -12.23
C GLU A 547 -5.99 18.33 -12.71
N ALA A 548 -6.80 17.46 -13.32
CA ALA A 548 -8.16 17.78 -13.72
C ALA A 548 -9.03 18.12 -12.49
N ASP A 549 -8.88 17.39 -11.38
CA ASP A 549 -9.58 17.64 -10.12
C ASP A 549 -9.23 19.01 -9.51
N VAL A 550 -7.92 19.32 -9.39
CA VAL A 550 -7.48 20.63 -8.88
C VAL A 550 -8.01 21.78 -9.73
N LEU A 551 -7.98 21.64 -11.07
CA LEU A 551 -8.47 22.68 -11.99
C LEU A 551 -9.99 22.84 -11.89
N ALA A 552 -10.74 21.73 -11.73
CA ALA A 552 -12.17 21.76 -11.51
C ALA A 552 -12.53 22.37 -10.14
N GLY A 553 -11.76 22.04 -9.10
CA GLY A 553 -11.86 22.64 -7.76
C GLY A 553 -11.64 24.16 -7.79
N PHE A 554 -10.58 24.62 -8.45
CA PHE A 554 -10.32 26.05 -8.63
C PHE A 554 -11.43 26.74 -9.43
N ALA A 555 -11.99 26.11 -10.45
CA ALA A 555 -13.09 26.66 -11.21
C ALA A 555 -14.36 26.78 -10.35
N ALA A 556 -14.66 25.78 -9.52
CA ALA A 556 -15.78 25.83 -8.58
C ALA A 556 -15.57 26.96 -7.55
N HIS A 557 -14.38 27.09 -6.98
CA HIS A 557 -14.03 28.15 -6.04
C HIS A 557 -14.13 29.55 -6.69
N ALA A 558 -13.60 29.73 -7.89
CA ALA A 558 -13.65 31.00 -8.63
C ALA A 558 -15.08 31.44 -8.93
N VAL A 559 -15.94 30.52 -9.34
CA VAL A 559 -17.36 30.83 -9.60
C VAL A 559 -18.10 31.20 -8.32
N HIS A 560 -17.86 30.45 -7.23
CA HIS A 560 -18.50 30.71 -5.95
C HIS A 560 -18.13 32.08 -5.36
N ASN A 561 -16.88 32.51 -5.53
CA ASN A 561 -16.34 33.75 -4.95
C ASN A 561 -16.23 34.89 -5.96
N GLU A 562 -16.82 34.76 -7.14
CA GLU A 562 -16.81 35.77 -8.22
C GLU A 562 -15.38 36.23 -8.61
N TRP A 563 -14.41 35.29 -8.59
CA TRP A 563 -13.02 35.58 -8.95
C TRP A 563 -12.88 35.79 -10.45
N THR A 564 -12.00 36.70 -10.83
CA THR A 564 -11.68 36.99 -12.20
C THR A 564 -10.24 36.63 -12.51
N ARG A 565 -9.97 36.23 -13.76
CA ARG A 565 -8.61 36.00 -14.23
C ARG A 565 -7.81 37.30 -14.20
N PRO A 566 -6.63 37.35 -13.50
CA PRO A 566 -5.80 38.56 -13.44
C PRO A 566 -5.14 38.92 -14.77
#